data_0ab8c0059945e8abf7127a839e9220b0
#
_entry.id   0ab8c0059945e8abf7127a839e9220b0
#
_cell.length_a   1.000
_cell.length_b   1.000
_cell.length_c   1.000
_cell.angle_alpha   90.00
_cell.angle_beta   90.00
_cell.angle_gamma   90.00
#
_symmetry.space_group_name_H-M   'P 1'
#
loop_
_entity.id
_entity.type
_entity.pdbx_description
1 polymer ?
#
loop_
_entity_poly.entity_id
_entity_poly.type
_entity_poly.pdbx_seq_one_letter_code
_entity_poly.pdbx_strand_id
1 'polypeptide(L)'
;MRNAAVKAGAKFIVSPGLNPKVVKYCIEKGVPVTPGTANPSDVEQAIELGLEVVKFFPAEAAGGLNMIKSMAAPYTNMKFMPTGGINAKNINSYLAFPKILACGGSWMVKADLIKNGEFEKICNLTKEAKELAKSIRP
;
A
#
# COMPACT_ATOMS: atom_id res chain seq x y z
N MET A 1 -1.38 -9.99 -17.73
CA MET A 1 -1.05 -8.73 -17.02
C MET A 1 0.28 -8.79 -16.25
N ARG A 2 0.54 -9.75 -15.33
CA ARG A 2 1.77 -9.85 -14.53
C ARG A 2 3.09 -9.86 -15.35
N ASN A 3 3.13 -10.61 -16.45
CA ASN A 3 4.30 -10.64 -17.36
C ASN A 3 4.56 -9.28 -18.03
N ALA A 4 3.51 -8.54 -18.37
CA ALA A 4 3.63 -7.25 -19.03
C ALA A 4 4.25 -6.19 -18.11
N ALA A 5 3.84 -6.14 -16.82
CA ALA A 5 4.39 -5.21 -15.86
C ALA A 5 5.89 -5.44 -15.61
N VAL A 6 6.31 -6.69 -15.42
CA VAL A 6 7.73 -7.04 -15.24
C VAL A 6 8.55 -6.71 -16.48
N LYS A 7 8.06 -7.04 -17.68
CA LYS A 7 8.72 -6.71 -18.95
C LYS A 7 8.82 -5.18 -19.18
N ALA A 8 7.84 -4.42 -18.67
CA ALA A 8 7.87 -2.97 -18.72
C ALA A 8 8.79 -2.32 -17.66
N GLY A 9 9.50 -3.12 -16.85
CA GLY A 9 10.48 -2.62 -15.90
C GLY A 9 9.90 -2.28 -14.51
N ALA A 10 8.75 -2.84 -14.14
CA ALA A 10 8.21 -2.67 -12.80
C ALA A 10 9.22 -3.15 -11.74
N LYS A 11 9.46 -2.32 -10.73
CA LYS A 11 10.40 -2.62 -9.63
C LYS A 11 9.73 -3.38 -8.49
N PHE A 12 8.42 -3.32 -8.39
CA PHE A 12 7.59 -4.08 -7.47
C PHE A 12 6.16 -4.17 -8.01
N ILE A 13 5.39 -5.10 -7.47
CA ILE A 13 3.98 -5.32 -7.87
C ILE A 13 3.08 -5.08 -6.65
N VAL A 14 1.98 -4.38 -6.87
CA VAL A 14 0.91 -4.20 -5.89
C VAL A 14 -0.39 -4.71 -6.48
N SER A 15 -1.16 -5.47 -5.70
CA SER A 15 -2.47 -5.98 -6.13
C SER A 15 -3.56 -5.69 -5.10
N PRO A 16 -4.84 -5.59 -5.52
CA PRO A 16 -5.95 -5.31 -4.60
C PRO A 16 -6.26 -6.46 -3.65
N GLY A 17 -5.94 -7.69 -4.04
CA GLY A 17 -6.15 -8.90 -3.24
C GLY A 17 -4.95 -9.84 -3.34
N LEU A 18 -4.94 -10.88 -2.49
CA LEU A 18 -3.92 -11.89 -2.46
C LEU A 18 -4.29 -13.06 -3.38
N ASN A 19 -3.56 -13.18 -4.48
CA ASN A 19 -3.64 -14.35 -5.36
C ASN A 19 -2.32 -15.12 -5.26
N PRO A 20 -2.31 -16.34 -4.67
CA PRO A 20 -1.09 -17.11 -4.47
C PRO A 20 -0.27 -17.37 -5.74
N LYS A 21 -0.96 -17.58 -6.88
CA LYS A 21 -0.29 -17.79 -8.17
C LYS A 21 0.46 -16.53 -8.64
N VAL A 22 -0.09 -15.35 -8.36
CA VAL A 22 0.58 -14.08 -8.68
C VAL A 22 1.77 -13.86 -7.78
N VAL A 23 1.60 -14.09 -6.48
CA VAL A 23 2.65 -13.93 -5.48
C VAL A 23 3.82 -14.85 -5.78
N LYS A 24 3.58 -16.15 -5.95
CA LYS A 24 4.62 -17.14 -6.30
C LYS A 24 5.37 -16.76 -7.58
N TYR A 25 4.65 -16.34 -8.62
CA TYR A 25 5.28 -15.87 -9.86
C TYR A 25 6.22 -14.67 -9.62
N CYS A 26 5.80 -13.70 -8.81
CA CYS A 26 6.65 -12.55 -8.51
C CYS A 26 7.91 -12.96 -7.75
N ILE A 27 7.77 -13.84 -6.75
CA ILE A 27 8.89 -14.40 -5.98
C ILE A 27 9.88 -15.13 -6.91
N GLU A 28 9.39 -16.01 -7.76
CA GLU A 28 10.21 -16.74 -8.76
C GLU A 28 10.97 -15.81 -9.70
N LYS A 29 10.43 -14.63 -9.99
CA LYS A 29 11.07 -13.61 -10.82
C LYS A 29 11.93 -12.61 -10.06
N GLY A 30 12.05 -12.77 -8.74
CA GLY A 30 12.79 -11.84 -7.89
C GLY A 30 12.18 -10.43 -7.85
N VAL A 31 10.87 -10.30 -8.10
CA VAL A 31 10.16 -9.02 -8.09
C VAL A 31 9.34 -8.92 -6.79
N PRO A 32 9.62 -7.92 -5.93
CA PRO A 32 8.85 -7.71 -4.71
C PRO A 32 7.35 -7.56 -5.01
N VAL A 33 6.51 -8.14 -4.16
CA VAL A 33 5.06 -8.07 -4.31
C VAL A 33 4.39 -7.75 -2.97
N THR A 34 3.43 -6.84 -3.01
CA THR A 34 2.64 -6.42 -1.86
C THR A 34 1.16 -6.67 -2.16
N PRO A 35 0.65 -7.90 -1.90
CA PRO A 35 -0.72 -8.26 -2.18
C PRO A 35 -1.68 -7.66 -1.16
N GLY A 36 -2.91 -7.39 -1.59
CA GLY A 36 -3.99 -6.88 -0.74
C GLY A 36 -4.51 -7.93 0.23
N THR A 37 -4.71 -7.53 1.47
CA THR A 37 -5.28 -8.30 2.56
C THR A 37 -6.34 -7.46 3.27
N ALA A 38 -7.36 -8.08 3.86
CA ALA A 38 -8.38 -7.39 4.63
C ALA A 38 -8.78 -8.13 5.92
N ASN A 39 -8.26 -9.33 6.14
CA ASN A 39 -8.59 -10.17 7.29
C ASN A 39 -7.40 -11.06 7.71
N PRO A 40 -7.46 -11.73 8.87
CA PRO A 40 -6.40 -12.61 9.36
C PRO A 40 -6.02 -13.74 8.40
N SER A 41 -6.98 -14.39 7.76
CA SER A 41 -6.69 -15.51 6.84
C SER A 41 -5.85 -15.08 5.63
N ASP A 42 -6.08 -13.86 5.13
CA ASP A 42 -5.25 -13.31 4.06
C ASP A 42 -3.80 -13.09 4.53
N VAL A 43 -3.64 -12.62 5.78
CA VAL A 43 -2.30 -12.40 6.38
C VAL A 43 -1.57 -13.72 6.60
N GLU A 44 -2.25 -14.75 7.11
CA GLU A 44 -1.68 -16.09 7.26
C GLU A 44 -1.22 -16.67 5.93
N GLN A 45 -2.03 -16.52 4.89
CA GLN A 45 -1.66 -16.95 3.54
C GLN A 45 -0.44 -16.17 3.01
N ALA A 46 -0.32 -14.89 3.33
CA ALA A 46 0.86 -14.09 2.97
C ALA A 46 2.12 -14.59 3.70
N ILE A 47 1.99 -14.93 4.99
CA ILE A 47 3.08 -15.51 5.80
C ILE A 47 3.53 -16.87 5.24
N GLU A 48 2.59 -17.76 4.89
CA GLU A 48 2.92 -19.04 4.22
C GLU A 48 3.69 -18.85 2.92
N LEU A 49 3.45 -17.76 2.21
CA LEU A 49 4.16 -17.40 0.98
C LEU A 49 5.50 -16.69 1.24
N GLY A 50 5.92 -16.53 2.51
CA GLY A 50 7.17 -15.88 2.89
C GLY A 50 7.15 -14.36 2.80
N LEU A 51 5.98 -13.73 2.82
CA LEU A 51 5.87 -12.28 2.76
C LEU A 51 5.92 -11.66 4.16
N GLU A 52 6.63 -10.54 4.28
CA GLU A 52 6.73 -9.72 5.50
C GLU A 52 5.93 -8.40 5.37
N VAL A 53 5.49 -8.07 4.17
CA VAL A 53 4.75 -6.84 3.88
C VAL A 53 3.51 -7.16 3.05
N VAL A 54 2.37 -6.66 3.50
CA VAL A 54 1.10 -6.77 2.79
C VAL A 54 0.45 -5.40 2.59
N LYS A 55 -0.30 -5.25 1.52
CA LYS A 55 -1.21 -4.14 1.36
C LYS A 55 -2.46 -4.39 2.20
N PHE A 56 -2.95 -3.38 2.93
CA PHE A 56 -4.26 -3.42 3.55
C PHE A 56 -5.25 -2.61 2.69
N PHE A 57 -6.28 -3.29 2.17
CA PHE A 57 -7.20 -2.69 1.19
C PHE A 57 -8.60 -3.31 1.23
N PRO A 58 -9.66 -2.49 1.13
CA PRO A 58 -9.69 -1.02 1.11
C PRO A 58 -9.58 -0.45 2.54
N ALA A 59 -8.54 0.33 2.85
CA ALA A 59 -8.15 0.63 4.22
C ALA A 59 -9.26 1.27 5.06
N GLU A 60 -9.76 2.43 4.69
CA GLU A 60 -10.78 3.13 5.49
C GLU A 60 -12.10 2.35 5.55
N ALA A 61 -12.53 1.77 4.43
CA ALA A 61 -13.77 0.98 4.37
C ALA A 61 -13.69 -0.34 5.16
N ALA A 62 -12.49 -0.88 5.35
CA ALA A 62 -12.26 -2.14 6.07
C ALA A 62 -11.92 -1.93 7.56
N GLY A 63 -12.17 -0.76 8.13
CA GLY A 63 -11.97 -0.47 9.55
C GLY A 63 -10.72 0.35 9.88
N GLY A 64 -9.99 0.81 8.86
CA GLY A 64 -8.92 1.77 8.99
C GLY A 64 -7.75 1.31 9.86
N LEU A 65 -7.11 2.28 10.51
CA LEU A 65 -5.97 2.03 11.40
C LEU A 65 -6.33 1.12 12.60
N ASN A 66 -7.56 1.17 13.09
CA ASN A 66 -7.97 0.32 14.20
C ASN A 66 -7.96 -1.17 13.81
N MET A 67 -8.45 -1.50 12.61
CA MET A 67 -8.39 -2.87 12.09
C MET A 67 -6.94 -3.33 11.89
N ILE A 68 -6.08 -2.48 11.32
CA ILE A 68 -4.65 -2.80 11.16
C ILE A 68 -3.99 -3.06 12.51
N LYS A 69 -4.26 -2.25 13.54
CA LYS A 69 -3.71 -2.47 14.89
C LYS A 69 -4.14 -3.81 15.47
N SER A 70 -5.42 -4.16 15.31
CA SER A 70 -5.96 -5.44 15.76
C SER A 70 -5.32 -6.64 15.04
N MET A 71 -5.13 -6.53 13.73
CA MET A 71 -4.43 -7.56 12.94
C MET A 71 -2.93 -7.64 13.26
N ALA A 72 -2.28 -6.50 13.47
CA ALA A 72 -0.84 -6.46 13.77
C ALA A 72 -0.48 -7.07 15.14
N ALA A 73 -1.42 -7.17 16.05
CA ALA A 73 -1.19 -7.71 17.39
C ALA A 73 -0.72 -9.19 17.36
N PRO A 74 -1.42 -10.12 16.71
CA PRO A 74 -0.97 -11.50 16.57
C PRO A 74 0.17 -11.67 15.54
N TYR A 75 0.24 -10.84 14.51
CA TYR A 75 1.22 -10.97 13.41
C TYR A 75 2.39 -9.99 13.59
N THR A 76 3.18 -10.19 14.61
CA THR A 76 4.21 -9.25 15.09
C THR A 76 5.31 -8.91 14.07
N ASN A 77 5.58 -9.78 13.10
CA ASN A 77 6.59 -9.55 12.05
C ASN A 77 6.00 -8.92 10.78
N MET A 78 4.67 -8.87 10.66
CA MET A 78 4.01 -8.30 9.48
C MET A 78 4.03 -6.77 9.51
N LYS A 79 4.31 -6.19 8.35
CA LYS A 79 4.14 -4.76 8.07
C LYS A 79 3.03 -4.53 7.06
N PHE A 80 2.39 -3.38 7.14
CA PHE A 80 1.22 -3.06 6.33
C PHE A 80 1.45 -1.82 5.46
N MET A 81 0.88 -1.83 4.27
CA MET A 81 0.79 -0.69 3.37
C MET A 81 -0.69 -0.39 3.11
N PRO A 82 -1.35 0.46 3.93
CA PRO A 82 -2.75 0.82 3.72
C PRO A 82 -2.93 1.62 2.43
N THR A 83 -3.99 1.29 1.70
CA THR A 83 -4.47 2.04 0.54
C THR A 83 -6.00 2.03 0.49
N GLY A 84 -6.58 3.08 -0.09
CA GLY A 84 -8.04 3.25 -0.13
C GLY A 84 -8.55 4.15 1.00
N GLY A 85 -8.89 5.39 0.65
CA GLY A 85 -9.34 6.41 1.59
C GLY A 85 -8.23 7.18 2.30
N ILE A 86 -6.95 6.87 2.03
CA ILE A 86 -5.83 7.63 2.59
C ILE A 86 -5.74 9.01 1.92
N ASN A 87 -5.55 10.03 2.72
CA ASN A 87 -5.48 11.43 2.29
C ASN A 87 -4.64 12.27 3.27
N ALA A 88 -4.46 13.56 3.00
CA ALA A 88 -3.64 14.46 3.80
C ALA A 88 -4.12 14.61 5.27
N LYS A 89 -5.40 14.34 5.57
CA LYS A 89 -5.95 14.48 6.93
C LYS A 89 -5.66 13.27 7.82
N ASN A 90 -5.54 12.06 7.24
CA ASN A 90 -5.40 10.82 8.00
C ASN A 90 -4.02 10.13 7.85
N ILE A 91 -3.23 10.47 6.85
CA ILE A 91 -1.93 9.82 6.60
C ILE A 91 -0.99 9.87 7.82
N ASN A 92 -1.03 10.96 8.60
CA ASN A 92 -0.18 11.12 9.77
C ASN A 92 -0.44 10.05 10.83
N SER A 93 -1.70 9.77 11.13
CA SER A 93 -2.06 8.74 12.11
C SER A 93 -1.64 7.34 11.66
N TYR A 94 -1.71 7.05 10.37
CA TYR A 94 -1.21 5.79 9.81
C TYR A 94 0.32 5.70 9.94
N LEU A 95 1.04 6.69 9.43
CA LEU A 95 2.52 6.67 9.44
C LEU A 95 3.12 6.70 10.86
N ALA A 96 2.41 7.22 11.85
CA ALA A 96 2.83 7.17 13.24
C ALA A 96 2.82 5.75 13.83
N PHE A 97 2.09 4.80 13.23
CA PHE A 97 2.07 3.43 13.71
C PHE A 97 3.25 2.62 13.13
N PRO A 98 4.13 2.03 13.98
CA PRO A 98 5.39 1.43 13.53
C PRO A 98 5.24 0.25 12.56
N LYS A 99 4.06 -0.40 12.53
CA LYS A 99 3.78 -1.51 11.60
C LYS A 99 3.33 -1.05 10.21
N ILE A 100 3.15 0.24 9.99
CA ILE A 100 2.92 0.78 8.65
C ILE A 100 4.27 1.02 7.98
N LEU A 101 4.51 0.38 6.85
CA LEU A 101 5.72 0.61 6.05
C LEU A 101 5.62 1.88 5.21
N ALA A 102 4.51 2.05 4.53
CA ALA A 102 4.20 3.17 3.65
C ALA A 102 2.68 3.30 3.51
N CYS A 103 2.21 4.41 2.97
CA CYS A 103 0.80 4.62 2.62
C CYS A 103 0.66 4.89 1.13
N GLY A 104 -0.40 4.37 0.53
CA GLY A 104 -0.78 4.70 -0.85
C GLY A 104 -2.05 5.54 -0.89
N GLY A 105 -2.01 6.64 -1.63
CA GLY A 105 -3.17 7.51 -1.82
C GLY A 105 -3.20 8.09 -3.22
N SER A 106 -4.36 8.58 -3.63
CA SER A 106 -4.58 9.17 -4.95
C SER A 106 -5.10 10.61 -4.90
N TRP A 107 -5.17 11.21 -3.71
CA TRP A 107 -5.73 12.57 -3.55
C TRP A 107 -4.92 13.64 -4.27
N MET A 108 -3.62 13.43 -4.49
CA MET A 108 -2.72 14.34 -5.19
C MET A 108 -2.81 14.22 -6.72
N VAL A 109 -3.41 13.14 -7.24
CA VAL A 109 -3.42 12.82 -8.68
C VAL A 109 -4.82 12.42 -9.13
N LYS A 110 -5.82 13.24 -8.76
CA LYS A 110 -7.21 12.99 -9.14
C LYS A 110 -7.40 13.05 -10.65
N ALA A 111 -8.34 12.26 -11.16
CA ALA A 111 -8.61 12.15 -12.59
C ALA A 111 -9.03 13.48 -13.24
N ASP A 112 -9.78 14.33 -12.52
CA ASP A 112 -10.16 15.66 -12.97
C ASP A 112 -8.95 16.58 -13.17
N LEU A 113 -7.96 16.54 -12.26
CA LEU A 113 -6.74 17.33 -12.42
C LEU A 113 -5.95 16.91 -13.67
N ILE A 114 -5.88 15.61 -13.95
CA ILE A 114 -5.24 15.09 -15.17
C ILE A 114 -6.02 15.54 -16.39
N LYS A 115 -7.34 15.38 -16.41
CA LYS A 115 -8.22 15.75 -17.51
C LYS A 115 -8.14 17.25 -17.86
N ASN A 116 -7.97 18.08 -16.84
CA ASN A 116 -7.90 19.55 -16.98
C ASN A 116 -6.46 20.04 -17.24
N GLY A 117 -5.46 19.15 -17.31
CA GLY A 117 -4.06 19.52 -17.52
C GLY A 117 -3.40 20.25 -16.34
N GLU A 118 -3.96 20.11 -15.12
CA GLU A 118 -3.47 20.80 -13.91
C GLU A 118 -2.22 20.10 -13.32
N PHE A 119 -1.21 19.84 -14.14
CA PHE A 119 -0.01 19.09 -13.75
C PHE A 119 0.85 19.78 -12.70
N GLU A 120 0.89 21.12 -12.70
CA GLU A 120 1.60 21.89 -11.68
C GLU A 120 0.95 21.68 -10.30
N LYS A 121 -0.37 21.66 -10.22
CA LYS A 121 -1.12 21.39 -9.00
C LYS A 121 -0.87 19.96 -8.50
N ILE A 122 -0.84 18.97 -9.40
CA ILE A 122 -0.46 17.58 -9.07
C ILE A 122 0.95 17.53 -8.47
N CYS A 123 1.90 18.24 -9.07
CA CYS A 123 3.27 18.33 -8.60
C CYS A 123 3.33 18.92 -7.17
N ASN A 124 2.62 20.03 -6.93
CA ASN A 124 2.58 20.69 -5.62
C ASN A 124 1.93 19.81 -4.54
N LEU A 125 0.77 19.22 -4.82
CA LEU A 125 0.12 18.27 -3.91
C LEU A 125 1.00 17.06 -3.58
N THR A 126 1.79 16.59 -4.56
CA THR A 126 2.71 15.47 -4.35
C THR A 126 3.90 15.88 -3.48
N LYS A 127 4.44 17.09 -3.66
CA LYS A 127 5.47 17.65 -2.78
C LYS A 127 4.95 17.79 -1.34
N GLU A 128 3.76 18.35 -1.15
CA GLU A 128 3.12 18.46 0.15
C GLU A 128 2.96 17.10 0.83
N ALA A 129 2.47 16.09 0.10
CA ALA A 129 2.33 14.73 0.61
C ALA A 129 3.69 14.12 1.04
N LYS A 130 4.75 14.39 0.27
CA LYS A 130 6.11 13.94 0.59
C LYS A 130 6.65 14.62 1.86
N GLU A 131 6.50 15.93 1.96
CA GLU A 131 6.96 16.67 3.15
C GLU A 131 6.18 16.26 4.40
N LEU A 132 4.87 16.04 4.28
CA LEU A 132 4.06 15.53 5.36
C LEU A 132 4.53 14.14 5.83
N ALA A 133 4.85 13.24 4.91
CA ALA A 133 5.39 11.92 5.26
C ALA A 133 6.76 12.03 5.96
N LYS A 134 7.65 12.90 5.46
CA LYS A 134 8.97 13.14 6.08
C LYS A 134 8.89 13.76 7.47
N SER A 135 7.88 14.59 7.75
CA SER A 135 7.71 15.20 9.07
C SER A 135 7.45 14.17 10.18
N ILE A 136 6.97 12.98 9.79
CA ILE A 136 6.65 11.89 10.72
C ILE A 136 7.76 10.84 10.75
N ARG A 137 8.39 10.63 9.60
CA ARG A 137 9.50 9.68 9.40
C ARG A 137 10.60 10.35 8.62
N PRO A 138 11.48 11.07 9.31
CA PRO A 138 12.64 11.76 8.71
C PRO A 138 13.63 10.78 8.06
#